data_89ef912416bd358ee589dfb445bfefc6
#
_entry.id   89ef912416bd358ee589dfb445bfefc6
#
_cell.length_a   1.000
_cell.length_b   1.000
_cell.length_c   1.000
_cell.angle_alpha   90.00
_cell.angle_beta   90.00
_cell.angle_gamma   90.00
#
_symmetry.space_group_name_H-M   'P 1'
#
loop_
_entity.id
_entity.type
_entity.pdbx_description
1 polymer ?
#
loop_
_entity_poly.entity_id
_entity_poly.type
_entity_poly.pdbx_seq_one_letter_code
_entity_poly.pdbx_strand_id
1 'polypeptide(L)'
;MATDSEKYSARVPLPLRCGKCNEPNTLKIHLNQSSFDWTCPACSNTHSAFLGLDVTIGALLLEKSRNELLQEKDYPMAVVFAAMAFESELSQVFGKWKEIECIMPGTTFHREECESELRNFVSIDRKIEGVSQFLVGSGIDDFVRSRPGLEGQISRNFKSVRVGSLAADFQKQLFWPRNSVLHWGDAKYSYEDAARCFTFAELGLQILREMDCHRRASLT
;
A
#
# COMPACT_ATOMS: atom_id res chain seq x y z
N MET A 1 3.55 -36.04 -6.21
CA MET A 1 3.59 -35.05 -7.31
C MET A 1 2.98 -33.79 -6.76
N ALA A 2 3.79 -32.78 -6.46
CA ALA A 2 3.30 -31.47 -6.01
C ALA A 2 2.59 -30.80 -7.19
N THR A 3 1.42 -30.27 -6.96
CA THR A 3 0.62 -29.57 -7.99
C THR A 3 1.35 -28.30 -8.41
N ASP A 4 1.28 -27.92 -9.69
CA ASP A 4 1.96 -26.75 -10.24
C ASP A 4 1.62 -25.43 -9.54
N SER A 5 0.52 -25.37 -8.78
CA SER A 5 0.14 -24.22 -7.98
C SER A 5 1.07 -23.94 -6.78
N GLU A 6 1.81 -24.94 -6.29
CA GLU A 6 2.77 -24.75 -5.19
C GLU A 6 4.09 -24.11 -5.61
N LYS A 7 4.43 -24.17 -6.90
CA LYS A 7 5.69 -23.61 -7.43
C LYS A 7 5.71 -22.08 -7.51
N TYR A 8 4.56 -21.43 -7.47
CA TYR A 8 4.45 -19.97 -7.65
C TYR A 8 3.91 -19.22 -6.43
N SER A 9 3.70 -19.91 -5.28
CA SER A 9 3.26 -19.21 -4.08
C SER A 9 4.44 -18.57 -3.37
N ALA A 10 4.58 -17.27 -3.51
CA ALA A 10 5.57 -16.49 -2.76
C ALA A 10 5.30 -16.67 -1.25
N ARG A 11 6.33 -17.09 -0.51
CA ARG A 11 6.30 -17.13 0.95
C ARG A 11 6.79 -15.79 1.47
N VAL A 12 5.95 -15.11 2.23
CA VAL A 12 6.27 -13.82 2.84
C VAL A 12 6.58 -14.02 4.32
N PRO A 13 7.69 -13.44 4.83
CA PRO A 13 7.96 -13.44 6.25
C PRO A 13 6.95 -12.53 6.96
N LEU A 14 6.19 -13.09 7.90
CA LEU A 14 5.27 -12.36 8.75
C LEU A 14 5.85 -12.26 10.17
N PRO A 15 6.26 -11.09 10.64
CA PRO A 15 6.66 -10.90 12.02
C PRO A 15 5.43 -10.93 12.93
N LEU A 16 5.45 -11.79 13.94
CA LEU A 16 4.40 -11.94 14.93
C LEU A 16 4.97 -11.90 16.35
N ARG A 17 4.11 -11.58 17.30
CA ARG A 17 4.44 -11.75 18.73
C ARG A 17 3.48 -12.75 19.35
N CYS A 18 4.02 -13.60 20.22
CA CYS A 18 3.20 -14.53 20.97
C CYS A 18 2.30 -13.77 21.95
N GLY A 19 0.99 -13.96 21.86
CA GLY A 19 0.02 -13.33 22.77
C GLY A 19 0.15 -13.78 24.22
N LYS A 20 0.87 -14.89 24.51
CA LYS A 20 1.06 -15.41 25.87
C LYS A 20 2.38 -14.96 26.50
N CYS A 21 3.51 -15.05 25.79
CA CYS A 21 4.84 -14.75 26.33
C CYS A 21 5.51 -13.53 25.68
N ASN A 22 4.86 -12.90 24.73
CA ASN A 22 5.33 -11.74 23.97
C ASN A 22 6.62 -11.99 23.16
N GLU A 23 7.06 -13.24 23.01
CA GLU A 23 8.25 -13.59 22.25
C GLU A 23 8.04 -13.26 20.75
N PRO A 24 8.99 -12.55 20.11
CA PRO A 24 8.91 -12.26 18.67
C PRO A 24 9.18 -13.54 17.87
N ASN A 25 8.40 -13.72 16.80
CA ASN A 25 8.52 -14.81 15.85
C ASN A 25 8.38 -14.29 14.42
N THR A 26 8.99 -15.01 13.48
CA THR A 26 8.80 -14.75 12.05
C THR A 26 8.32 -16.02 11.37
N LEU A 27 7.10 -16.00 10.89
CA LEU A 27 6.51 -17.11 10.13
C LEU A 27 6.65 -16.86 8.63
N LYS A 28 6.91 -17.92 7.88
CA LYS A 28 6.82 -17.88 6.41
C LYS A 28 5.44 -18.38 6.00
N ILE A 29 4.59 -17.48 5.57
CA ILE A 29 3.22 -17.76 5.15
C ILE A 29 3.09 -17.70 3.64
N HIS A 30 2.13 -18.46 3.09
CA HIS A 30 1.75 -18.34 1.70
C HIS A 30 0.73 -17.20 1.56
N LEU A 31 0.88 -16.36 0.54
CA LEU A 31 0.02 -15.19 0.31
C LEU A 31 -1.45 -15.51 0.10
N ASN A 32 -1.78 -16.77 -0.25
CA ASN A 32 -3.15 -17.25 -0.42
C ASN A 32 -3.76 -17.89 0.84
N GLN A 33 -3.05 -17.89 1.97
CA GLN A 33 -3.60 -18.40 3.23
C GLN A 33 -4.39 -17.31 3.94
N SER A 34 -5.68 -17.55 4.18
CA SER A 34 -6.54 -16.65 4.97
C SER A 34 -6.48 -16.92 6.48
N SER A 35 -5.97 -18.08 6.88
CA SER A 35 -5.77 -18.46 8.27
C SER A 35 -4.63 -19.43 8.42
N PHE A 36 -3.97 -19.45 9.56
CA PHE A 36 -2.94 -20.43 9.89
C PHE A 36 -2.84 -20.60 11.41
N ASP A 37 -2.50 -21.84 11.81
CA ASP A 37 -2.13 -22.14 13.18
C ASP A 37 -0.60 -22.12 13.30
N TRP A 38 -0.12 -21.53 14.39
CA TRP A 38 1.31 -21.55 14.70
C TRP A 38 1.56 -21.78 16.17
N THR A 39 2.62 -22.52 16.47
CA THR A 39 3.01 -22.80 17.84
C THR A 39 4.24 -21.97 18.21
N CYS A 40 4.14 -21.22 19.29
CA CYS A 40 5.25 -20.43 19.78
C CYS A 40 6.38 -21.34 20.26
N PRO A 41 7.63 -21.21 19.72
CA PRO A 41 8.74 -22.06 20.12
C PRO A 41 9.19 -21.82 21.57
N ALA A 42 8.94 -20.64 22.13
CA ALA A 42 9.36 -20.28 23.49
C ALA A 42 8.42 -20.83 24.57
N CYS A 43 7.10 -20.89 24.33
CA CYS A 43 6.15 -21.30 25.36
C CYS A 43 5.19 -22.43 24.93
N SER A 44 5.40 -22.98 23.73
CA SER A 44 4.60 -24.07 23.13
C SER A 44 3.09 -23.78 23.05
N ASN A 45 2.67 -22.53 23.19
CA ASN A 45 1.27 -22.16 23.04
C ASN A 45 0.91 -22.09 21.55
N THR A 46 -0.20 -22.71 21.18
CA THR A 46 -0.72 -22.65 19.82
C THR A 46 -1.69 -21.50 19.68
N HIS A 47 -1.53 -20.73 18.62
CA HIS A 47 -2.35 -19.59 18.26
C HIS A 47 -2.93 -19.82 16.88
N SER A 48 -4.23 -19.60 16.75
CA SER A 48 -4.87 -19.47 15.43
C SER A 48 -4.87 -17.99 15.05
N ALA A 49 -4.19 -17.67 13.97
CA ALA A 49 -4.21 -16.34 13.41
C ALA A 49 -5.04 -16.37 12.13
N PHE A 50 -6.04 -15.55 12.09
CA PHE A 50 -6.69 -15.21 10.83
C PHE A 50 -5.84 -14.10 10.20
N LEU A 51 -5.30 -14.40 9.04
CA LEU A 51 -4.79 -13.36 8.18
C LEU A 51 -6.00 -12.58 7.66
N GLY A 52 -6.57 -11.74 8.49
CA GLY A 52 -7.26 -10.54 8.03
C GLY A 52 -6.25 -9.53 7.46
N LEU A 53 -5.11 -10.05 6.98
CA LEU A 53 -4.28 -9.39 6.05
C LEU A 53 -5.07 -9.43 4.73
N ASP A 54 -5.83 -8.38 4.52
CA ASP A 54 -5.97 -7.85 3.19
C ASP A 54 -4.53 -7.59 2.71
N VAL A 55 -3.84 -8.64 2.21
CA VAL A 55 -2.63 -8.44 1.43
C VAL A 55 -3.14 -7.74 0.19
N THR A 56 -3.11 -6.43 0.27
CA THR A 56 -3.64 -5.58 -0.77
C THR A 56 -2.82 -5.83 -2.04
N ILE A 57 -3.44 -5.68 -3.18
CA ILE A 57 -2.71 -5.73 -4.46
C ILE A 57 -1.56 -4.71 -4.44
N GLY A 58 -1.77 -3.57 -3.77
CA GLY A 58 -0.72 -2.58 -3.55
C GLY A 58 0.51 -3.14 -2.82
N ALA A 59 0.31 -3.90 -1.75
CA ALA A 59 1.42 -4.53 -1.02
C ALA A 59 2.16 -5.58 -1.87
N LEU A 60 1.45 -6.37 -2.67
CA LEU A 60 2.05 -7.34 -3.59
C LEU A 60 2.89 -6.66 -4.68
N LEU A 61 2.36 -5.60 -5.27
CA LEU A 61 3.06 -4.83 -6.29
C LEU A 61 4.29 -4.12 -5.72
N LEU A 62 4.22 -3.64 -4.48
CA LEU A 62 5.38 -3.05 -3.81
C LEU A 62 6.49 -4.08 -3.58
N GLU A 63 6.14 -5.31 -3.18
CA GLU A 63 7.12 -6.39 -3.05
C GLU A 63 7.70 -6.80 -4.41
N LYS A 64 6.89 -6.79 -5.48
CA LYS A 64 7.37 -7.00 -6.84
C LYS A 64 8.36 -5.90 -7.25
N SER A 65 8.04 -4.63 -6.96
CA SER A 65 8.96 -3.50 -7.19
C SER A 65 10.29 -3.69 -6.46
N ARG A 66 10.25 -4.15 -5.20
CA ARG A 66 11.45 -4.46 -4.42
C ARG A 66 12.29 -5.55 -5.07
N ASN A 67 11.66 -6.60 -5.56
CA ASN A 67 12.36 -7.69 -6.24
C ASN A 67 13.06 -7.21 -7.52
N GLU A 68 12.37 -6.42 -8.35
CA GLU A 68 12.96 -5.82 -9.56
C GLU A 68 14.15 -4.89 -9.21
N LEU A 69 14.02 -4.12 -8.12
CA LEU A 69 15.07 -3.22 -7.66
C LEU A 69 16.32 -3.95 -7.17
N LEU A 70 16.15 -5.00 -6.35
CA LEU A 70 17.25 -5.60 -5.59
C LEU A 70 17.81 -6.89 -6.21
N GLN A 71 16.97 -7.69 -6.86
CA GLN A 71 17.33 -8.99 -7.38
C GLN A 71 17.54 -8.94 -8.90
N GLU A 72 16.50 -8.54 -9.63
CA GLU A 72 16.52 -8.54 -11.09
C GLU A 72 17.29 -7.34 -11.66
N LYS A 73 17.39 -6.25 -10.87
CA LYS A 73 18.03 -4.98 -11.28
C LYS A 73 17.36 -4.37 -12.52
N ASP A 74 16.06 -4.65 -12.70
CA ASP A 74 15.23 -4.05 -13.72
C ASP A 74 14.61 -2.76 -13.14
N TYR A 75 15.38 -1.70 -13.15
CA TYR A 75 15.01 -0.42 -12.56
C TYR A 75 13.78 0.23 -13.21
N PRO A 76 13.60 0.18 -14.56
CA PRO A 76 12.37 0.61 -15.18
C PRO A 76 11.12 -0.12 -14.65
N MET A 77 11.19 -1.45 -14.53
CA MET A 77 10.07 -2.22 -14.00
C MET A 77 9.84 -2.00 -12.51
N ALA A 78 10.90 -1.79 -11.73
CA ALA A 78 10.76 -1.39 -10.33
C ALA A 78 9.96 -0.09 -10.19
N VAL A 79 10.21 0.92 -11.03
CA VAL A 79 9.46 2.18 -11.09
C VAL A 79 7.99 1.93 -11.43
N VAL A 80 7.71 1.10 -12.44
CA VAL A 80 6.33 0.78 -12.85
C VAL A 80 5.56 0.12 -11.71
N PHE A 81 6.13 -0.92 -11.10
CA PHE A 81 5.46 -1.62 -10.00
C PHE A 81 5.29 -0.75 -8.75
N ALA A 82 6.23 0.15 -8.45
CA ALA A 82 6.09 1.10 -7.34
C ALA A 82 4.87 2.02 -7.53
N ALA A 83 4.72 2.60 -8.72
CA ALA A 83 3.59 3.48 -9.00
C ALA A 83 2.26 2.71 -9.02
N MET A 84 2.23 1.50 -9.61
CA MET A 84 1.06 0.63 -9.61
C MET A 84 0.67 0.21 -8.19
N ALA A 85 1.63 -0.02 -7.30
CA ALA A 85 1.40 -0.36 -5.90
C ALA A 85 0.57 0.72 -5.20
N PHE A 86 1.01 1.97 -5.32
CA PHE A 86 0.31 3.10 -4.71
C PHE A 86 -1.07 3.34 -5.32
N GLU A 87 -1.19 3.30 -6.66
CA GLU A 87 -2.48 3.50 -7.34
C GLU A 87 -3.49 2.41 -6.97
N SER A 88 -3.06 1.15 -6.88
CA SER A 88 -3.91 0.03 -6.48
C SER A 88 -4.38 0.15 -5.04
N GLU A 89 -3.48 0.51 -4.11
CA GLU A 89 -3.83 0.71 -2.70
C GLU A 89 -4.85 1.85 -2.54
N LEU A 90 -4.59 2.98 -3.21
CA LEU A 90 -5.50 4.13 -3.21
C LEU A 90 -6.91 3.74 -3.67
N SER A 91 -6.99 2.96 -4.73
CA SER A 91 -8.26 2.50 -5.31
C SER A 91 -8.96 1.48 -4.40
N GLN A 92 -8.22 0.57 -3.77
CA GLN A 92 -8.78 -0.43 -2.87
C GLN A 92 -9.31 0.18 -1.58
N VAL A 93 -8.57 1.09 -0.96
CA VAL A 93 -9.00 1.77 0.27
C VAL A 93 -10.25 2.59 0.00
N PHE A 94 -10.30 3.32 -1.12
CA PHE A 94 -11.49 4.07 -1.52
C PHE A 94 -12.70 3.15 -1.74
N GLY A 95 -12.56 2.10 -2.56
CA GLY A 95 -13.62 1.15 -2.87
C GLY A 95 -14.19 0.47 -1.63
N LYS A 96 -13.34 0.02 -0.72
CA LYS A 96 -13.72 -0.58 0.55
C LYS A 96 -14.61 0.35 1.39
N TRP A 97 -14.23 1.63 1.52
CA TRP A 97 -15.00 2.57 2.32
C TRP A 97 -16.31 2.99 1.64
N LYS A 98 -16.35 3.07 0.30
CA LYS A 98 -17.60 3.24 -0.45
C LYS A 98 -18.55 2.07 -0.23
N GLU A 99 -18.03 0.84 -0.23
CA GLU A 99 -18.83 -0.36 0.08
C GLU A 99 -19.39 -0.31 1.50
N ILE A 100 -18.59 0.01 2.50
CA ILE A 100 -19.03 0.14 3.89
C ILE A 100 -20.13 1.21 4.02
N GLU A 101 -20.00 2.37 3.37
CA GLU A 101 -21.01 3.42 3.37
C GLU A 101 -22.33 2.98 2.72
N CYS A 102 -22.29 2.11 1.74
CA CYS A 102 -23.51 1.56 1.14
C CYS A 102 -24.16 0.49 2.04
N ILE A 103 -23.38 -0.37 2.68
CA ILE A 103 -23.88 -1.46 3.52
C ILE A 103 -24.58 -0.90 4.78
N MET A 104 -24.04 0.11 5.41
CA MET A 104 -24.60 0.68 6.65
C MET A 104 -26.04 1.18 6.52
N PRO A 105 -26.42 1.96 5.48
CA PRO A 105 -27.81 2.35 5.25
C PRO A 105 -28.63 1.28 4.52
N GLY A 106 -28.07 0.10 4.20
CA GLY A 106 -28.78 -0.96 3.50
C GLY A 106 -28.95 -0.70 1.99
N THR A 107 -28.13 0.14 1.41
CA THR A 107 -28.12 0.41 -0.04
C THR A 107 -27.21 -0.60 -0.76
N THR A 108 -27.49 -0.84 -2.04
CA THR A 108 -26.67 -1.73 -2.85
C THR A 108 -25.38 -1.01 -3.29
N PHE A 109 -24.23 -1.64 -3.06
CA PHE A 109 -22.96 -1.15 -3.57
C PHE A 109 -22.80 -1.54 -5.05
N HIS A 110 -22.53 -0.56 -5.89
CA HIS A 110 -22.24 -0.75 -7.29
C HIS A 110 -20.76 -0.43 -7.57
N ARG A 111 -19.96 -1.48 -7.74
CA ARG A 111 -18.52 -1.37 -7.99
C ARG A 111 -18.18 -0.49 -9.19
N GLU A 112 -18.98 -0.60 -10.26
CA GLU A 112 -18.79 0.17 -11.49
C GLU A 112 -18.95 1.68 -11.28
N GLU A 113 -19.86 2.09 -10.38
CA GLU A 113 -20.05 3.50 -10.02
C GLU A 113 -18.83 4.03 -9.26
N CYS A 114 -18.32 3.26 -8.31
CA CYS A 114 -17.10 3.59 -7.57
C CYS A 114 -15.88 3.71 -8.49
N GLU A 115 -15.70 2.77 -9.43
CA GLU A 115 -14.63 2.84 -10.42
C GLU A 115 -14.80 4.04 -11.37
N SER A 116 -16.05 4.36 -11.74
CA SER A 116 -16.36 5.55 -12.55
C SER A 116 -16.01 6.83 -11.80
N GLU A 117 -16.33 6.92 -10.52
CA GLU A 117 -15.98 8.07 -9.66
C GLU A 117 -14.45 8.27 -9.64
N LEU A 118 -13.68 7.19 -9.46
CA LEU A 118 -12.22 7.24 -9.50
C LEU A 118 -11.65 7.66 -10.86
N ARG A 119 -12.31 7.28 -11.97
CA ARG A 119 -11.90 7.67 -13.32
C ARG A 119 -12.21 9.13 -13.67
N ASN A 120 -13.18 9.73 -12.97
CA ASN A 120 -13.56 11.13 -13.18
C ASN A 120 -12.51 12.12 -12.66
N PHE A 121 -11.55 11.67 -11.84
CA PHE A 121 -10.41 12.50 -11.49
C PHE A 121 -9.48 12.69 -12.69
N VAL A 122 -9.33 13.93 -13.12
CA VAL A 122 -8.56 14.31 -14.33
C VAL A 122 -7.09 13.92 -14.24
N SER A 123 -6.55 13.86 -13.01
CA SER A 123 -5.14 13.60 -12.75
C SER A 123 -4.96 12.86 -11.43
N ILE A 124 -3.79 12.24 -11.25
CA ILE A 124 -3.51 11.44 -10.05
C ILE A 124 -3.44 12.28 -8.78
N ASP A 125 -2.92 13.50 -8.85
CA ASP A 125 -2.91 14.42 -7.72
C ASP A 125 -4.33 14.77 -7.27
N ARG A 126 -5.25 15.01 -8.22
CA ARG A 126 -6.68 15.19 -7.91
C ARG A 126 -7.33 13.94 -7.33
N LYS A 127 -6.94 12.75 -7.82
CA LYS A 127 -7.39 11.47 -7.26
C LYS A 127 -6.93 11.33 -5.80
N ILE A 128 -5.67 11.62 -5.50
CA ILE A 128 -5.12 11.57 -4.15
C ILE A 128 -5.88 12.52 -3.22
N GLU A 129 -6.07 13.76 -3.63
CA GLU A 129 -6.80 14.76 -2.83
C GLU A 129 -8.28 14.36 -2.62
N GLY A 130 -8.97 13.89 -3.67
CA GLY A 130 -10.35 13.46 -3.57
C GLY A 130 -10.53 12.26 -2.64
N VAL A 131 -9.64 11.27 -2.72
CA VAL A 131 -9.67 10.11 -1.82
C VAL A 131 -9.33 10.52 -0.38
N SER A 132 -8.35 11.40 -0.17
CA SER A 132 -8.02 11.94 1.15
C SER A 132 -9.19 12.69 1.77
N GLN A 133 -9.83 13.59 1.00
CA GLN A 133 -11.02 14.31 1.44
C GLN A 133 -12.16 13.36 1.80
N PHE A 134 -12.37 12.31 1.02
CA PHE A 134 -13.36 11.27 1.31
C PHE A 134 -13.03 10.48 2.58
N LEU A 135 -11.77 10.07 2.78
CA LEU A 135 -11.38 9.23 3.90
C LEU A 135 -11.32 9.96 5.23
N VAL A 136 -10.78 11.17 5.25
CA VAL A 136 -10.41 11.88 6.49
C VAL A 136 -10.98 13.30 6.59
N GLY A 137 -11.79 13.75 5.62
CA GLY A 137 -12.41 15.07 5.59
C GLY A 137 -11.44 16.22 5.32
N SER A 138 -10.19 15.93 4.93
CA SER A 138 -9.17 16.94 4.63
C SER A 138 -8.25 16.48 3.51
N GLY A 139 -7.46 17.38 2.93
CA GLY A 139 -6.42 17.03 1.98
C GLY A 139 -5.29 16.23 2.62
N ILE A 140 -4.49 15.54 1.79
CA ILE A 140 -3.39 14.68 2.24
C ILE A 140 -2.36 15.45 3.09
N ASP A 141 -2.04 16.68 2.71
CA ASP A 141 -1.07 17.52 3.42
C ASP A 141 -1.54 17.89 4.83
N ASP A 142 -2.81 18.26 4.98
CA ASP A 142 -3.39 18.63 6.27
C ASP A 142 -3.50 17.41 7.18
N PHE A 143 -3.86 16.25 6.63
CA PHE A 143 -3.86 15.00 7.39
C PHE A 143 -2.46 14.67 7.92
N VAL A 144 -1.43 14.77 7.08
CA VAL A 144 -0.04 14.49 7.49
C VAL A 144 0.43 15.47 8.55
N ARG A 145 0.14 16.79 8.42
CA ARG A 145 0.46 17.79 9.45
C ARG A 145 -0.21 17.51 10.79
N SER A 146 -1.41 16.95 10.78
CA SER A 146 -2.11 16.53 12.00
C SER A 146 -1.46 15.34 12.71
N ARG A 147 -0.44 14.71 12.10
CA ARG A 147 0.28 13.51 12.56
C ARG A 147 1.78 13.78 12.71
N PRO A 148 2.26 14.34 13.83
CA PRO A 148 3.67 14.76 13.97
C PRO A 148 4.68 13.63 13.72
N GLY A 149 4.33 12.38 14.06
CA GLY A 149 5.17 11.21 13.78
C GLY A 149 5.37 10.96 12.29
N LEU A 150 4.29 11.07 11.51
CA LEU A 150 4.29 10.88 10.07
C LEU A 150 4.98 12.05 9.35
N GLU A 151 4.68 13.28 9.73
CA GLU A 151 5.36 14.47 9.24
C GLU A 151 6.87 14.42 9.51
N GLY A 152 7.26 14.01 10.73
CA GLY A 152 8.66 13.84 11.10
C GLY A 152 9.38 12.75 10.30
N GLN A 153 8.71 11.67 9.92
CA GLN A 153 9.27 10.64 9.03
C GLN A 153 9.49 11.19 7.62
N ILE A 154 8.51 11.90 7.06
CA ILE A 154 8.62 12.52 5.74
C ILE A 154 9.79 13.47 5.71
N SER A 155 9.89 14.38 6.68
CA SER A 155 10.95 15.38 6.75
C SER A 155 12.36 14.77 6.88
N ARG A 156 12.48 13.61 7.55
CA ARG A 156 13.76 12.90 7.71
C ARG A 156 14.17 12.12 6.47
N ASN A 157 13.22 11.42 5.87
CA ASN A 157 13.51 10.47 4.79
C ASN A 157 13.50 11.14 3.41
N PHE A 158 12.79 12.25 3.27
CA PHE A 158 12.57 12.94 2.01
C PHE A 158 12.89 14.44 2.12
N LYS A 159 14.17 14.78 2.10
CA LYS A 159 14.63 16.18 2.21
C LYS A 159 14.07 17.10 1.10
N SER A 160 13.65 16.53 -0.02
CA SER A 160 13.08 17.26 -1.17
C SER A 160 11.56 17.37 -1.15
N VAL A 161 10.89 16.65 -0.25
CA VAL A 161 9.43 16.65 -0.11
C VAL A 161 9.02 17.70 0.90
N ARG A 162 8.07 18.51 0.53
CA ARG A 162 7.47 19.52 1.42
C ARG A 162 6.04 19.09 1.76
N VAL A 163 5.74 19.00 3.03
CA VAL A 163 4.36 18.91 3.47
C VAL A 163 3.65 20.20 3.06
N GLY A 164 2.75 20.12 2.11
CA GLY A 164 2.11 21.26 1.42
C GLY A 164 2.02 21.05 -0.10
N SER A 165 2.65 19.98 -0.62
CA SER A 165 2.61 19.61 -2.04
C SER A 165 2.68 18.09 -2.27
N LEU A 166 2.31 17.29 -1.26
CA LEU A 166 2.47 15.84 -1.30
C LEU A 166 1.80 15.18 -2.51
N ALA A 167 0.57 15.57 -2.84
CA ALA A 167 -0.14 15.00 -3.99
C ALA A 167 0.63 15.27 -5.30
N ALA A 168 1.14 16.51 -5.48
CA ALA A 168 1.96 16.87 -6.63
C ALA A 168 3.33 16.17 -6.62
N ASP A 169 3.92 15.99 -5.44
CA ASP A 169 5.18 15.25 -5.30
C ASP A 169 5.00 13.77 -5.64
N PHE A 170 3.90 13.13 -5.23
CA PHE A 170 3.57 11.77 -5.67
C PHE A 170 3.41 11.70 -7.19
N GLN A 171 2.69 12.64 -7.80
CA GLN A 171 2.58 12.70 -9.25
C GLN A 171 3.95 12.79 -9.91
N LYS A 172 4.80 13.69 -9.45
CA LYS A 172 6.13 13.92 -10.01
C LYS A 172 7.10 12.76 -9.80
N GLN A 173 7.09 12.15 -8.61
CA GLN A 173 8.09 11.15 -8.22
C GLN A 173 7.68 9.71 -8.56
N LEU A 174 6.40 9.41 -8.72
CA LEU A 174 5.92 8.08 -9.07
C LEU A 174 5.34 8.00 -10.48
N PHE A 175 4.42 8.91 -10.80
CA PHE A 175 3.60 8.72 -12.02
C PHE A 175 4.26 9.28 -13.27
N TRP A 176 5.01 10.36 -13.19
CA TRP A 176 5.79 10.81 -14.35
C TRP A 176 6.87 9.80 -14.74
N PRO A 177 7.70 9.27 -13.82
CA PRO A 177 8.65 8.21 -14.16
C PRO A 177 7.95 6.96 -14.75
N ARG A 178 6.88 6.48 -14.13
CA ARG A 178 6.11 5.34 -14.65
C ARG A 178 5.60 5.59 -16.07
N ASN A 179 5.05 6.77 -16.33
CA ASN A 179 4.55 7.13 -17.66
C ASN A 179 5.69 7.24 -18.68
N SER A 180 6.86 7.72 -18.27
CA SER A 180 8.06 7.73 -19.13
C SER A 180 8.45 6.32 -19.55
N VAL A 181 8.47 5.36 -18.64
CA VAL A 181 8.74 3.95 -18.96
C VAL A 181 7.67 3.38 -19.90
N LEU A 182 6.39 3.52 -19.56
CA LEU A 182 5.30 2.84 -20.28
C LEU A 182 4.99 3.45 -21.65
N HIS A 183 5.08 4.76 -21.80
CA HIS A 183 4.67 5.44 -23.03
C HIS A 183 5.83 5.79 -23.96
N TRP A 184 7.02 5.98 -23.40
CA TRP A 184 8.19 6.40 -24.17
C TRP A 184 9.27 5.32 -24.25
N GLY A 185 9.08 4.18 -23.55
CA GLY A 185 10.07 3.10 -23.49
C GLY A 185 11.39 3.55 -22.86
N ASP A 186 11.33 4.53 -21.97
CA ASP A 186 12.54 5.05 -21.31
C ASP A 186 13.09 4.02 -20.33
N ALA A 187 14.20 3.40 -20.73
CA ALA A 187 14.89 2.39 -19.94
C ALA A 187 16.07 2.94 -19.11
N LYS A 188 16.27 4.26 -19.10
CA LYS A 188 17.43 4.92 -18.48
C LYS A 188 17.19 5.31 -17.03
N TYR A 189 16.70 4.39 -16.21
CA TYR A 189 16.56 4.61 -14.78
C TYR A 189 17.76 4.02 -14.05
N SER A 190 18.35 4.83 -13.14
CA SER A 190 19.37 4.35 -12.22
C SER A 190 18.74 3.63 -11.02
N TYR A 191 19.57 2.92 -10.26
CA TYR A 191 19.17 2.35 -8.98
C TYR A 191 18.57 3.42 -8.05
N GLU A 192 19.21 4.60 -7.98
CA GLU A 192 18.79 5.70 -7.12
C GLU A 192 17.42 6.25 -7.50
N ASP A 193 17.13 6.33 -8.80
CA ASP A 193 15.81 6.79 -9.29
C ASP A 193 14.73 5.77 -8.94
N ALA A 194 14.98 4.49 -9.19
CA ALA A 194 14.05 3.43 -8.87
C ALA A 194 13.85 3.25 -7.35
N ALA A 195 14.93 3.33 -6.56
CA ALA A 195 14.87 3.30 -5.10
C ALA A 195 14.06 4.48 -4.54
N ARG A 196 14.17 5.65 -5.15
CA ARG A 196 13.36 6.83 -4.81
C ARG A 196 11.88 6.56 -5.07
N CYS A 197 11.53 6.06 -6.26
CA CYS A 197 10.15 5.71 -6.58
C CYS A 197 9.59 4.67 -5.60
N PHE A 198 10.36 3.61 -5.30
CA PHE A 198 9.98 2.61 -4.32
C PHE A 198 9.68 3.21 -2.95
N THR A 199 10.57 4.06 -2.44
CA THR A 199 10.41 4.69 -1.13
C THR A 199 9.21 5.64 -1.09
N PHE A 200 8.92 6.35 -2.19
CA PHE A 200 7.70 7.16 -2.31
C PHE A 200 6.43 6.30 -2.30
N ALA A 201 6.42 5.17 -2.99
CA ALA A 201 5.29 4.25 -2.95
C ALA A 201 5.06 3.69 -1.54
N GLU A 202 6.14 3.26 -0.86
CA GLU A 202 6.10 2.77 0.53
C GLU A 202 5.51 3.83 1.47
N LEU A 203 5.94 5.07 1.36
CA LEU A 203 5.37 6.20 2.10
C LEU A 203 3.89 6.39 1.79
N GLY A 204 3.51 6.34 0.52
CA GLY A 204 2.12 6.49 0.09
C GLY A 204 1.21 5.41 0.69
N LEU A 205 1.65 4.15 0.68
CA LEU A 205 0.92 3.05 1.32
C LEU A 205 0.80 3.26 2.82
N GLN A 206 1.84 3.77 3.48
CA GLN A 206 1.78 4.09 4.91
C GLN A 206 0.76 5.18 5.21
N ILE A 207 0.76 6.28 4.44
CA ILE A 207 -0.22 7.36 4.63
C ILE A 207 -1.65 6.84 4.45
N LEU A 208 -1.90 6.03 3.42
CA LEU A 208 -3.23 5.45 3.18
C LEU A 208 -3.70 4.53 4.32
N ARG A 209 -2.80 3.74 4.89
CA ARG A 209 -3.10 2.92 6.08
C ARG A 209 -3.44 3.76 7.31
N GLU A 210 -2.71 4.84 7.52
CA GLU A 210 -3.02 5.78 8.63
C GLU A 210 -4.40 6.45 8.42
N MET A 211 -4.77 6.81 7.19
CA MET A 211 -6.09 7.33 6.85
C MET A 211 -7.18 6.28 7.08
N ASP A 212 -6.97 5.03 6.64
CA ASP A 212 -7.89 3.91 6.88
C ASP A 212 -8.11 3.68 8.39
N CYS A 213 -7.03 3.66 9.17
CA CYS A 213 -7.11 3.53 10.63
C CYS A 213 -7.86 4.70 11.27
N HIS A 214 -7.60 5.93 10.83
CA HIS A 214 -8.29 7.12 11.33
C HIS A 214 -9.79 7.05 11.07
N ARG A 215 -10.19 6.68 9.85
CA ARG A 215 -11.60 6.54 9.49
C ARG A 215 -12.29 5.44 10.29
N ARG A 216 -11.63 4.30 10.51
CA ARG A 216 -12.17 3.23 11.38
C ARG A 216 -12.44 3.75 12.80
N ALA A 217 -11.50 4.49 13.37
CA ALA A 217 -11.63 5.04 14.70
C ALA A 217 -12.76 6.08 14.82
N SER A 218 -13.17 6.72 13.73
CA SER A 218 -14.29 7.67 13.71
C SER A 218 -15.68 7.02 13.67
N LEU A 219 -15.75 5.68 13.45
CA LEU A 219 -16.99 4.90 13.45
C LEU A 219 -17.31 4.26 14.81
N THR A 220 -16.33 4.22 15.73
CA THR A 220 -16.46 3.69 17.09
C THR A 220 -16.75 4.78 18.08
#